data_de93b965eebc5aea4064159fffc67788
#
_entry.id   de93b965eebc5aea4064159fffc67788
#
_cell.length_a   1.000
_cell.length_b   1.000
_cell.length_c   1.000
_cell.angle_alpha   90.00
_cell.angle_beta   90.00
_cell.angle_gamma   90.00
#
_symmetry.space_group_name_H-M   'P 1'
#
loop_
_entity.id
_entity.type
_entity.pdbx_description
1 polymer ?
#
loop_
_entity_poly.entity_id
_entity_poly.type
_entity_poly.pdbx_seq_one_letter_code
_entity_poly.pdbx_strand_id
1 'polypeptide(L)'
;MPKKEAPIDHLQKFLPPETYEAVLQYLQFYKVHLTVAVERKSILGDYRHRTHFSNHRISVNGNLNKFSFLITLLHELAHLLTFEKFGNKVLSHGREWKSIYGKLLEQFLQNKIFPPDIEKELLDSLENPAATSCAEDGLVRVLRRYDDKKSHHRLVEEIPENGIFRCDDGRIFKRGEKMRKRFKCVEIKTGRVYLFSPVYEVEAV
;
A
#
# COMPACT_ATOMS: atom_id res chain seq x y z
N MET A 1 12.05 25.52 -6.23
CA MET A 1 12.42 25.13 -7.59
C MET A 1 11.29 24.29 -8.17
N PRO A 2 10.87 24.49 -9.44
CA PRO A 2 9.90 23.62 -10.07
C PRO A 2 10.46 22.20 -10.09
N LYS A 3 9.63 21.22 -9.72
CA LYS A 3 10.00 19.79 -9.80
C LYS A 3 10.21 19.45 -11.27
N LYS A 4 11.40 18.94 -11.61
CA LYS A 4 11.72 18.53 -12.98
C LYS A 4 10.87 17.29 -13.30
N GLU A 5 10.07 17.36 -14.37
CA GLU A 5 9.35 16.20 -14.87
C GLU A 5 10.34 15.18 -15.44
N ALA A 6 10.20 13.93 -15.02
CA ALA A 6 10.94 12.82 -15.59
C ALA A 6 10.19 12.24 -16.80
N PRO A 7 10.88 11.69 -17.82
CA PRO A 7 10.22 10.96 -18.89
C PRO A 7 9.34 9.84 -18.33
N ILE A 8 8.18 9.63 -18.94
CA ILE A 8 7.20 8.63 -18.49
C ILE A 8 7.78 7.21 -18.49
N ASP A 9 8.75 6.93 -19.37
CA ASP A 9 9.44 5.63 -19.43
C ASP A 9 10.16 5.25 -18.15
N HIS A 10 10.53 6.23 -17.32
CA HIS A 10 11.10 5.96 -16.00
C HIS A 10 10.15 5.19 -15.09
N LEU A 11 8.85 5.22 -15.36
CA LEU A 11 7.86 4.46 -14.60
C LEU A 11 8.10 2.94 -14.67
N GLN A 12 8.68 2.44 -15.76
CA GLN A 12 9.02 1.02 -15.93
C GLN A 12 9.91 0.48 -14.80
N LYS A 13 10.73 1.33 -14.18
CA LYS A 13 11.61 0.94 -13.07
C LYS A 13 10.84 0.54 -11.80
N PHE A 14 9.63 1.08 -11.65
CA PHE A 14 8.78 0.90 -10.46
C PHE A 14 7.68 -0.15 -10.67
N LEU A 15 7.53 -0.66 -11.89
CA LEU A 15 6.47 -1.60 -12.24
C LEU A 15 7.03 -3.02 -12.45
N PRO A 16 6.22 -4.06 -12.18
CA PRO A 16 6.53 -5.40 -12.64
C PRO A 16 6.66 -5.44 -14.19
N PRO A 17 7.42 -6.37 -14.75
CA PRO A 17 7.46 -6.58 -16.18
C PRO A 17 6.06 -6.69 -16.79
N GLU A 18 5.89 -6.25 -18.05
CA GLU A 18 4.66 -6.39 -18.86
C GLU A 18 3.45 -5.57 -18.36
N THR A 19 3.57 -4.80 -17.25
CA THR A 19 2.44 -3.98 -16.73
C THR A 19 2.45 -2.55 -17.24
N TYR A 20 3.58 -2.09 -17.77
CA TYR A 20 3.79 -0.69 -18.15
C TYR A 20 2.75 -0.18 -19.14
N GLU A 21 2.50 -0.93 -20.22
CA GLU A 21 1.57 -0.51 -21.26
C GLU A 21 0.13 -0.41 -20.75
N ALA A 22 -0.30 -1.39 -19.96
CA ALA A 22 -1.63 -1.36 -19.36
C ALA A 22 -1.81 -0.17 -18.41
N VAL A 23 -0.81 0.11 -17.58
CA VAL A 23 -0.81 1.28 -16.69
C VAL A 23 -0.80 2.57 -17.49
N LEU A 24 0.07 2.66 -18.52
CA LEU A 24 0.21 3.85 -19.35
C LEU A 24 -1.10 4.23 -20.05
N GLN A 25 -1.86 3.24 -20.52
CA GLN A 25 -3.18 3.47 -21.13
C GLN A 25 -4.13 4.20 -20.16
N TYR A 26 -4.21 3.79 -18.89
CA TYR A 26 -5.01 4.50 -17.88
C TYR A 26 -4.51 5.92 -17.66
N LEU A 27 -3.20 6.10 -17.48
CA LEU A 27 -2.61 7.41 -17.20
C LEU A 27 -2.85 8.40 -18.34
N GLN A 28 -2.70 7.96 -19.60
CA GLN A 28 -2.92 8.79 -20.78
C GLN A 28 -4.39 9.09 -21.02
N PHE A 29 -5.26 8.08 -20.96
CA PHE A 29 -6.69 8.24 -21.20
C PHE A 29 -7.33 9.26 -20.24
N TYR A 30 -6.97 9.18 -18.95
CA TYR A 30 -7.49 10.08 -17.94
C TYR A 30 -6.61 11.31 -17.69
N LYS A 31 -5.55 11.52 -18.49
CA LYS A 31 -4.60 12.63 -18.36
C LYS A 31 -4.08 12.79 -16.94
N VAL A 32 -3.63 11.69 -16.35
CA VAL A 32 -3.16 11.66 -14.96
C VAL A 32 -1.74 12.23 -14.86
N HIS A 33 -1.55 13.18 -13.96
CA HIS A 33 -0.22 13.57 -13.52
C HIS A 33 0.24 12.62 -12.40
N LEU A 34 1.14 11.69 -12.75
CA LEU A 34 1.70 10.73 -11.79
C LEU A 34 2.99 11.29 -11.17
N THR A 35 3.10 11.20 -9.85
CA THR A 35 4.30 11.55 -9.09
C THR A 35 4.83 10.31 -8.36
N VAL A 36 6.06 9.90 -8.64
CA VAL A 36 6.78 8.98 -7.76
C VAL A 36 7.37 9.81 -6.62
N ALA A 37 6.81 9.64 -5.44
CA ALA A 37 7.12 10.45 -4.26
C ALA A 37 8.29 9.87 -3.47
N VAL A 38 8.99 10.74 -2.73
CA VAL A 38 9.88 10.31 -1.66
C VAL A 38 9.04 9.58 -0.60
N GLU A 39 9.64 8.62 0.10
CA GLU A 39 8.99 7.86 1.15
C GLU A 39 8.17 8.72 2.12
N ARG A 40 6.91 8.34 2.31
CA ARG A 40 6.00 8.92 3.29
C ARG A 40 5.57 7.81 4.26
N LYS A 41 5.70 8.04 5.56
CA LYS A 41 5.40 7.02 6.59
C LYS A 41 3.90 6.76 6.78
N SER A 42 3.06 7.75 6.51
CA SER A 42 1.62 7.68 6.81
C SER A 42 0.75 7.15 5.69
N ILE A 43 1.21 7.25 4.43
CA ILE A 43 0.47 6.84 3.23
C ILE A 43 1.41 6.27 2.18
N LEU A 44 0.96 5.26 1.44
CA LEU A 44 1.71 4.69 0.32
C LEU A 44 1.38 5.39 -1.00
N GLY A 45 0.13 5.80 -1.18
CA GLY A 45 -0.40 6.52 -2.34
C GLY A 45 -1.33 7.65 -1.93
N ASP A 46 -1.67 8.52 -2.88
CA ASP A 46 -2.65 9.60 -2.73
C ASP A 46 -3.24 9.95 -4.10
N TYR A 47 -4.56 10.00 -4.17
CA TYR A 47 -5.28 10.46 -5.35
C TYR A 47 -5.96 11.79 -5.10
N ARG A 48 -5.88 12.70 -6.08
CA ARG A 48 -6.61 13.96 -6.10
C ARG A 48 -7.33 14.11 -7.43
N HIS A 49 -8.63 14.31 -7.38
CA HIS A 49 -9.45 14.46 -8.57
C HIS A 49 -9.12 15.75 -9.33
N ARG A 50 -9.44 15.74 -10.62
CA ARG A 50 -9.31 16.93 -11.49
C ARG A 50 -10.19 18.07 -11.01
N THR A 51 -9.77 19.28 -11.33
CA THR A 51 -10.52 20.51 -11.15
C THR A 51 -10.58 21.29 -12.47
N HIS A 52 -11.21 22.45 -12.50
CA HIS A 52 -11.14 23.32 -13.69
C HIS A 52 -9.71 23.75 -14.05
N PHE A 53 -8.78 23.71 -13.09
CA PHE A 53 -7.41 24.21 -13.24
C PHE A 53 -6.34 23.10 -13.22
N SER A 54 -6.70 21.85 -12.99
CA SER A 54 -5.74 20.78 -12.86
C SER A 54 -6.30 19.42 -13.29
N ASN A 55 -5.45 18.60 -13.91
CA ASN A 55 -5.73 17.21 -14.21
C ASN A 55 -5.81 16.35 -12.93
N HIS A 56 -6.23 15.10 -13.08
CA HIS A 56 -6.08 14.10 -12.01
C HIS A 56 -4.62 13.97 -11.59
N ARG A 57 -4.40 13.82 -10.30
CA ARG A 57 -3.07 13.64 -9.75
C ARG A 57 -3.04 12.39 -8.89
N ILE A 58 -2.06 11.53 -9.15
CA ILE A 58 -1.77 10.36 -8.34
C ILE A 58 -0.33 10.46 -7.86
N SER A 59 -0.06 10.13 -6.61
CA SER A 59 1.29 9.99 -6.10
C SER A 59 1.46 8.65 -5.41
N VAL A 60 2.59 7.97 -5.68
CA VAL A 60 2.95 6.69 -5.07
C VAL A 60 4.38 6.77 -4.53
N ASN A 61 4.65 6.18 -3.38
CA ASN A 61 5.99 6.15 -2.79
C ASN A 61 6.95 5.33 -3.67
N GLY A 62 8.11 5.89 -3.97
CA GLY A 62 9.11 5.28 -4.86
C GLY A 62 10.04 4.28 -4.18
N ASN A 63 9.94 4.09 -2.86
CA ASN A 63 10.70 3.08 -2.10
C ASN A 63 9.99 1.72 -2.00
N LEU A 64 8.79 1.61 -2.54
CA LEU A 64 8.03 0.36 -2.57
C LEU A 64 8.66 -0.63 -3.54
N ASN A 65 8.60 -1.94 -3.22
CA ASN A 65 8.88 -2.96 -4.23
C ASN A 65 7.86 -2.87 -5.37
N LYS A 66 8.18 -3.43 -6.53
CA LYS A 66 7.39 -3.27 -7.75
C LYS A 66 5.93 -3.73 -7.61
N PHE A 67 5.69 -4.79 -6.85
CA PHE A 67 4.34 -5.31 -6.64
C PHE A 67 3.53 -4.40 -5.71
N SER A 68 4.13 -3.96 -4.60
CA SER A 68 3.52 -2.98 -3.69
C SER A 68 3.24 -1.66 -4.40
N PHE A 69 4.14 -1.21 -5.28
CA PHE A 69 3.96 -0.01 -6.09
C PHE A 69 2.76 -0.16 -7.03
N LEU A 70 2.68 -1.28 -7.78
CA LEU A 70 1.57 -1.54 -8.69
C LEU A 70 0.24 -1.61 -7.93
N ILE A 71 0.14 -2.38 -6.84
CA ILE A 71 -1.08 -2.53 -6.04
C ILE A 71 -1.54 -1.16 -5.51
N THR A 72 -0.61 -0.35 -5.00
CA THR A 72 -0.92 1.01 -4.55
C THR A 72 -1.39 1.89 -5.70
N LEU A 73 -0.74 1.84 -6.86
CA LEU A 73 -1.16 2.60 -8.04
C LEU A 73 -2.57 2.19 -8.51
N LEU A 74 -2.88 0.89 -8.52
CA LEU A 74 -4.22 0.40 -8.87
C LEU A 74 -5.28 0.86 -7.86
N HIS A 75 -4.95 0.94 -6.57
CA HIS A 75 -5.81 1.50 -5.54
C HIS A 75 -6.16 2.97 -5.83
N GLU A 76 -5.17 3.78 -6.17
CA GLU A 76 -5.37 5.20 -6.51
C GLU A 76 -6.11 5.38 -7.85
N LEU A 77 -5.86 4.51 -8.84
CA LEU A 77 -6.63 4.47 -10.08
C LEU A 77 -8.10 4.09 -9.83
N ALA A 78 -8.38 3.20 -8.87
CA ALA A 78 -9.75 2.89 -8.50
C ALA A 78 -10.50 4.09 -7.92
N HIS A 79 -9.82 4.97 -7.15
CA HIS A 79 -10.39 6.24 -6.71
C HIS A 79 -10.71 7.14 -7.90
N LEU A 80 -9.82 7.24 -8.88
CA LEU A 80 -10.04 8.01 -10.10
C LEU A 80 -11.26 7.49 -10.88
N LEU A 81 -11.31 6.19 -11.14
CA LEU A 81 -12.41 5.57 -11.87
C LEU A 81 -13.76 5.73 -11.14
N THR A 82 -13.74 5.67 -9.82
CA THR A 82 -14.91 5.92 -8.99
C THR A 82 -15.38 7.36 -9.11
N PHE A 83 -14.45 8.32 -9.04
CA PHE A 83 -14.76 9.74 -9.22
C PHE A 83 -15.31 10.04 -10.62
N GLU A 84 -14.71 9.49 -11.68
CA GLU A 84 -15.17 9.69 -13.05
C GLU A 84 -16.61 9.17 -13.26
N LYS A 85 -16.95 8.05 -12.59
CA LYS A 85 -18.29 7.44 -12.73
C LYS A 85 -19.34 8.07 -11.82
N PHE A 86 -19.01 8.45 -10.60
CA PHE A 86 -19.98 8.84 -9.57
C PHE A 86 -19.76 10.25 -9.01
N GLY A 87 -18.65 10.93 -9.36
CA GLY A 87 -18.26 12.20 -8.75
C GLY A 87 -18.02 12.03 -7.24
N ASN A 88 -18.44 13.05 -6.48
CA ASN A 88 -18.35 13.06 -5.00
C ASN A 88 -19.60 12.47 -4.31
N LYS A 89 -20.41 11.68 -5.03
CA LYS A 89 -21.71 11.17 -4.51
C LYS A 89 -21.61 9.88 -3.71
N VAL A 90 -20.44 9.24 -3.71
CA VAL A 90 -20.22 7.95 -3.04
C VAL A 90 -19.08 8.06 -2.01
N LEU A 91 -19.04 7.12 -1.07
CA LEU A 91 -17.98 7.06 -0.06
C LEU A 91 -16.65 6.65 -0.71
N SER A 92 -15.55 7.23 -0.24
CA SER A 92 -14.20 7.03 -0.78
C SER A 92 -13.82 5.54 -0.91
N HIS A 93 -14.13 4.72 0.10
CA HIS A 93 -13.90 3.25 0.06
C HIS A 93 -15.22 2.49 0.21
N GLY A 94 -16.30 3.06 -0.35
CA GLY A 94 -17.63 2.47 -0.34
C GLY A 94 -17.75 1.26 -1.28
N ARG A 95 -18.97 0.73 -1.39
CA ARG A 95 -19.29 -0.42 -2.22
C ARG A 95 -18.90 -0.23 -3.68
N GLU A 96 -19.10 0.99 -4.19
CA GLU A 96 -18.80 1.35 -5.58
C GLU A 96 -17.30 1.29 -5.86
N TRP A 97 -16.50 1.89 -4.98
CA TRP A 97 -15.05 1.85 -5.06
C TRP A 97 -14.53 0.41 -4.96
N LYS A 98 -15.00 -0.37 -4.00
CA LYS A 98 -14.60 -1.77 -3.83
C LYS A 98 -14.87 -2.59 -5.09
N SER A 99 -16.04 -2.41 -5.70
CA SER A 99 -16.39 -3.09 -6.95
C SER A 99 -15.47 -2.70 -8.11
N ILE A 100 -15.10 -1.42 -8.22
CA ILE A 100 -14.21 -0.93 -9.26
C ILE A 100 -12.78 -1.43 -9.02
N TYR A 101 -12.29 -1.34 -7.78
CA TYR A 101 -10.95 -1.82 -7.42
C TYR A 101 -10.81 -3.33 -7.64
N GLY A 102 -11.80 -4.12 -7.22
CA GLY A 102 -11.81 -5.56 -7.44
C GLY A 102 -11.70 -5.91 -8.93
N LYS A 103 -12.50 -5.28 -9.81
CA LYS A 103 -12.42 -5.49 -11.26
C LYS A 103 -11.08 -5.07 -11.87
N LEU A 104 -10.53 -3.94 -11.41
CA LEU A 104 -9.24 -3.46 -11.86
C LEU A 104 -8.14 -4.45 -11.46
N LEU A 105 -8.16 -4.92 -10.22
CA LEU A 105 -7.19 -5.88 -9.71
C LEU A 105 -7.32 -7.24 -10.43
N GLU A 106 -8.54 -7.71 -10.67
CA GLU A 106 -8.83 -8.94 -11.42
C GLU A 106 -8.20 -8.92 -12.82
N GLN A 107 -8.27 -7.78 -13.52
CA GLN A 107 -7.64 -7.62 -14.84
C GLN A 107 -6.13 -7.91 -14.80
N PHE A 108 -5.43 -7.43 -13.77
CA PHE A 108 -4.00 -7.69 -13.62
C PHE A 108 -3.68 -9.10 -13.12
N LEU A 109 -4.55 -9.70 -12.31
CA LEU A 109 -4.44 -11.10 -11.88
C LEU A 109 -4.57 -12.07 -13.07
N GLN A 110 -5.52 -11.85 -13.98
CA GLN A 110 -5.72 -12.69 -15.17
C GLN A 110 -4.47 -12.72 -16.07
N ASN A 111 -3.68 -11.67 -16.08
CA ASN A 111 -2.43 -11.58 -16.84
C ASN A 111 -1.23 -12.25 -16.13
N LYS A 112 -1.45 -12.92 -14.99
CA LYS A 112 -0.42 -13.63 -14.20
C LYS A 112 0.83 -12.80 -13.88
N ILE A 113 0.64 -11.54 -13.59
CA ILE A 113 1.69 -10.57 -13.30
C ILE A 113 2.28 -10.81 -11.90
N PHE A 114 1.44 -11.26 -10.97
CA PHE A 114 1.84 -11.46 -9.59
C PHE A 114 2.41 -12.86 -9.36
N PRO A 115 3.47 -13.01 -8.55
CA PRO A 115 3.90 -14.31 -8.04
C PRO A 115 2.76 -15.05 -7.32
N PRO A 116 2.77 -16.40 -7.30
CA PRO A 116 1.65 -17.19 -6.76
C PRO A 116 1.28 -16.89 -5.30
N ASP A 117 2.26 -16.51 -4.46
CA ASP A 117 2.01 -16.14 -3.06
C ASP A 117 1.30 -14.79 -2.93
N ILE A 118 1.65 -13.80 -3.76
CA ILE A 118 0.95 -12.52 -3.82
C ILE A 118 -0.43 -12.70 -4.45
N GLU A 119 -0.52 -13.45 -5.56
CA GLU A 119 -1.79 -13.74 -6.25
C GLU A 119 -2.81 -14.33 -5.29
N LYS A 120 -2.42 -15.31 -4.48
CA LYS A 120 -3.28 -15.93 -3.47
C LYS A 120 -3.86 -14.91 -2.49
N GLU A 121 -3.01 -14.06 -1.89
CA GLU A 121 -3.46 -13.05 -0.92
C GLU A 121 -4.36 -11.99 -1.56
N LEU A 122 -4.10 -11.64 -2.83
CA LEU A 122 -4.95 -10.69 -3.57
C LEU A 122 -6.32 -11.29 -3.91
N LEU A 123 -6.39 -12.57 -4.28
CA LEU A 123 -7.67 -13.26 -4.53
C LEU A 123 -8.54 -13.30 -3.28
N ASP A 124 -7.94 -13.57 -2.11
CA ASP A 124 -8.66 -13.57 -0.83
C ASP A 124 -9.23 -12.17 -0.48
N SER A 125 -8.62 -11.10 -0.99
CA SER A 125 -9.06 -9.72 -0.74
C SER A 125 -10.04 -9.15 -1.77
N LEU A 126 -10.25 -9.82 -2.92
CA LEU A 126 -11.06 -9.29 -4.03
C LEU A 126 -12.50 -8.94 -3.65
N GLU A 127 -13.15 -9.75 -2.82
CA GLU A 127 -14.55 -9.52 -2.44
C GLU A 127 -14.72 -8.33 -1.49
N ASN A 128 -13.73 -8.07 -0.64
CA ASN A 128 -13.79 -7.00 0.35
C ASN A 128 -12.41 -6.39 0.63
N PRO A 129 -11.84 -5.68 -0.36
CA PRO A 129 -10.51 -5.09 -0.23
C PRO A 129 -10.45 -4.07 0.92
N ALA A 130 -9.28 -3.98 1.57
CA ALA A 130 -9.04 -3.00 2.61
C ALA A 130 -9.10 -1.57 2.07
N ALA A 131 -9.48 -0.65 2.94
CA ALA A 131 -9.50 0.78 2.63
C ALA A 131 -8.09 1.39 2.53
N THR A 132 -7.07 0.72 3.07
CA THR A 132 -5.67 1.11 2.97
C THR A 132 -4.96 0.12 2.05
N SER A 133 -4.25 0.61 1.04
CA SER A 133 -3.50 -0.24 0.11
C SER A 133 -2.45 -1.07 0.82
N CYS A 134 -2.32 -2.33 0.43
CA CYS A 134 -1.36 -3.29 1.00
C CYS A 134 -1.48 -3.49 2.53
N ALA A 135 -2.65 -3.28 3.13
CA ALA A 135 -2.81 -3.30 4.60
C ALA A 135 -3.31 -4.64 5.18
N GLU A 136 -3.71 -5.58 4.34
CA GLU A 136 -4.10 -6.91 4.77
C GLU A 136 -2.88 -7.66 5.32
N ASP A 137 -3.01 -8.23 6.52
CA ASP A 137 -1.89 -8.88 7.22
C ASP A 137 -1.17 -9.94 6.36
N GLY A 138 -1.92 -10.73 5.58
CA GLY A 138 -1.38 -11.73 4.66
C GLY A 138 -0.56 -11.09 3.55
N LEU A 139 -1.14 -10.09 2.91
CA LEU A 139 -0.50 -9.35 1.81
C LEU A 139 0.78 -8.63 2.26
N VAL A 140 0.77 -7.97 3.43
CA VAL A 140 1.99 -7.36 4.01
C VAL A 140 3.12 -8.37 4.13
N ARG A 141 2.84 -9.58 4.67
CA ARG A 141 3.86 -10.64 4.86
C ARG A 141 4.48 -11.09 3.55
N VAL A 142 3.67 -11.28 2.52
CA VAL A 142 4.20 -11.76 1.22
C VAL A 142 4.91 -10.66 0.47
N LEU A 143 4.38 -9.44 0.43
CA LEU A 143 5.00 -8.31 -0.26
C LEU A 143 6.38 -7.97 0.29
N ARG A 144 6.57 -8.05 1.60
CA ARG A 144 7.86 -7.81 2.26
C ARG A 144 9.00 -8.71 1.78
N ARG A 145 8.68 -9.90 1.24
CA ARG A 145 9.70 -10.81 0.68
C ARG A 145 10.33 -10.28 -0.60
N TYR A 146 9.67 -9.32 -1.25
CA TYR A 146 10.07 -8.70 -2.51
C TYR A 146 10.71 -7.32 -2.33
N ASP A 147 10.93 -6.87 -1.09
CA ASP A 147 11.62 -5.61 -0.84
C ASP A 147 13.10 -5.73 -1.20
N ASP A 148 13.62 -4.77 -1.96
CA ASP A 148 15.02 -4.75 -2.44
C ASP A 148 16.04 -4.69 -1.30
N LYS A 149 15.67 -4.05 -0.20
CA LYS A 149 16.49 -3.97 1.01
C LYS A 149 15.84 -4.79 2.11
N LYS A 150 16.54 -5.78 2.63
CA LYS A 150 16.13 -6.41 3.88
C LYS A 150 16.08 -5.33 4.94
N SER A 151 14.88 -4.92 5.30
CA SER A 151 14.66 -3.99 6.40
C SER A 151 15.28 -4.56 7.67
N HIS A 152 16.01 -3.75 8.44
CA HIS A 152 16.43 -4.11 9.80
C HIS A 152 15.22 -4.21 10.74
N HIS A 153 14.05 -3.74 10.29
CA HIS A 153 12.80 -3.85 11.02
C HIS A 153 12.28 -5.29 10.98
N ARG A 154 11.68 -5.70 12.07
CA ARG A 154 10.93 -6.94 12.21
C ARG A 154 9.44 -6.65 12.34
N LEU A 155 8.62 -7.63 12.04
CA LEU A 155 7.21 -7.56 12.37
C LEU A 155 7.05 -7.84 13.88
N VAL A 156 6.06 -7.21 14.52
CA VAL A 156 5.80 -7.46 15.96
C VAL A 156 5.59 -8.96 16.25
N GLU A 157 5.00 -9.71 15.32
CA GLU A 157 4.84 -11.17 15.48
C GLU A 157 6.16 -11.95 15.48
N GLU A 158 7.21 -11.42 14.87
CA GLU A 158 8.55 -12.01 14.83
C GLU A 158 9.38 -11.71 16.10
N ILE A 159 8.93 -10.79 16.93
CA ILE A 159 9.54 -10.52 18.24
C ILE A 159 9.09 -11.63 19.20
N PRO A 160 9.98 -12.29 19.94
CA PRO A 160 9.59 -13.33 20.90
C PRO A 160 8.71 -12.75 22.02
N GLU A 161 7.95 -13.61 22.65
CA GLU A 161 7.17 -13.20 23.83
C GLU A 161 8.11 -12.65 24.93
N ASN A 162 7.72 -11.56 25.54
CA ASN A 162 8.55 -10.77 26.46
C ASN A 162 9.78 -10.08 25.82
N GLY A 163 9.98 -10.21 24.51
CA GLY A 163 11.01 -9.49 23.77
C GLY A 163 10.72 -7.98 23.74
N ILE A 164 11.78 -7.20 23.58
CA ILE A 164 11.73 -5.74 23.58
C ILE A 164 11.91 -5.24 22.15
N PHE A 165 11.17 -4.21 21.79
CA PHE A 165 11.27 -3.56 20.50
C PHE A 165 11.07 -2.05 20.62
N ARG A 166 11.59 -1.32 19.63
CA ARG A 166 11.46 0.12 19.48
C ARG A 166 10.58 0.46 18.27
N CYS A 167 9.67 1.40 18.46
CA CYS A 167 8.93 2.01 17.36
C CYS A 167 9.71 3.17 16.74
N ASP A 168 9.33 3.58 15.53
CA ASP A 168 9.94 4.71 14.80
C ASP A 168 9.92 6.04 15.57
N ASP A 169 8.95 6.22 16.46
CA ASP A 169 8.83 7.40 17.32
C ASP A 169 9.76 7.35 18.55
N GLY A 170 10.60 6.32 18.64
CA GLY A 170 11.56 6.10 19.72
C GLY A 170 10.99 5.45 20.98
N ARG A 171 9.68 5.20 21.07
CA ARG A 171 9.09 4.49 22.21
C ARG A 171 9.48 3.02 22.21
N ILE A 172 9.72 2.49 23.41
CA ILE A 172 10.16 1.12 23.62
C ILE A 172 9.06 0.33 24.31
N PHE A 173 8.80 -0.86 23.77
CA PHE A 173 7.73 -1.74 24.22
C PHE A 173 8.24 -3.14 24.52
N LYS A 174 7.59 -3.80 25.48
CA LYS A 174 7.71 -5.24 25.73
C LYS A 174 6.52 -5.94 25.09
N ARG A 175 6.79 -6.92 24.20
CA ARG A 175 5.75 -7.74 23.57
C ARG A 175 5.17 -8.71 24.60
N GLY A 176 3.86 -8.72 24.73
CA GLY A 176 3.10 -9.69 25.53
C GLY A 176 2.33 -10.67 24.65
N GLU A 177 1.27 -11.22 25.20
CA GLU A 177 0.40 -12.22 24.58
C GLU A 177 -0.35 -11.71 23.34
N LYS A 178 -0.74 -12.62 22.46
CA LYS A 178 -1.61 -12.34 21.32
C LYS A 178 -3.07 -12.33 21.77
N MET A 179 -3.76 -11.20 21.59
CA MET A 179 -5.18 -11.00 21.87
C MET A 179 -5.96 -11.00 20.55
N ARG A 180 -6.64 -12.09 20.19
CA ARG A 180 -7.35 -12.25 18.89
C ARG A 180 -6.42 -11.94 17.69
N LYS A 181 -6.57 -10.75 17.11
CA LYS A 181 -5.81 -10.29 15.94
C LYS A 181 -4.61 -9.40 16.26
N ARG A 182 -4.37 -9.02 17.52
CA ARG A 182 -3.34 -8.04 17.91
C ARG A 182 -2.50 -8.56 19.08
N PHE A 183 -1.29 -8.00 19.22
CA PHE A 183 -0.42 -8.26 20.38
C PHE A 183 -0.61 -7.17 21.42
N LYS A 184 -0.76 -7.59 22.68
CA LYS A 184 -0.76 -6.69 23.84
C LYS A 184 0.69 -6.37 24.16
N CYS A 185 1.08 -5.10 24.05
CA CYS A 185 2.44 -4.66 24.33
C CYS A 185 2.42 -3.58 25.42
N VAL A 186 3.41 -3.61 26.30
CA VAL A 186 3.53 -2.66 27.41
C VAL A 186 4.65 -1.68 27.12
N GLU A 187 4.36 -0.39 27.10
CA GLU A 187 5.37 0.65 26.99
C GLU A 187 6.25 0.66 28.25
N ILE A 188 7.56 0.50 28.08
CA ILE A 188 8.48 0.34 29.21
C ILE A 188 8.53 1.59 30.10
N LYS A 189 8.49 2.78 29.49
CA LYS A 189 8.59 4.06 30.22
C LYS A 189 7.35 4.36 31.08
N THR A 190 6.16 4.05 30.59
CA THR A 190 4.89 4.49 31.21
C THR A 190 4.07 3.36 31.82
N GLY A 191 4.38 2.10 31.51
CA GLY A 191 3.58 0.95 31.87
C GLY A 191 2.23 0.85 31.14
N ARG A 192 1.94 1.75 30.20
CA ARG A 192 0.68 1.74 29.44
C ARG A 192 0.65 0.60 28.45
N VAL A 193 -0.55 0.05 28.27
CA VAL A 193 -0.81 -1.06 27.35
C VAL A 193 -1.29 -0.54 26.00
N TYR A 194 -0.71 -1.10 24.93
CA TYR A 194 -1.07 -0.83 23.54
C TYR A 194 -1.33 -2.14 22.79
N LEU A 195 -2.16 -2.06 21.76
CA LEU A 195 -2.48 -3.20 20.89
C LEU A 195 -1.84 -2.99 19.52
N PHE A 196 -0.83 -3.79 19.21
CA PHE A 196 -0.11 -3.75 17.95
C PHE A 196 -0.66 -4.75 16.95
N SER A 197 -0.71 -4.37 15.64
CA SER A 197 -0.91 -5.33 14.55
C SER A 197 0.25 -6.33 14.53
N PRO A 198 0.01 -7.60 14.19
CA PRO A 198 1.08 -8.59 13.98
C PRO A 198 2.13 -8.11 12.98
N VAL A 199 1.68 -7.43 11.93
CA VAL A 199 2.52 -6.96 10.82
C VAL A 199 3.00 -5.51 10.99
N TYR A 200 2.92 -4.95 12.17
CA TYR A 200 3.51 -3.63 12.45
C TYR A 200 5.03 -3.75 12.49
N GLU A 201 5.71 -2.89 11.73
CA GLU A 201 7.18 -2.90 11.65
C GLU A 201 7.82 -2.19 12.84
N VAL A 202 8.86 -2.83 13.41
CA VAL A 202 9.57 -2.39 14.60
C VAL A 202 11.04 -2.75 14.52
N GLU A 203 11.87 -2.05 15.27
CA GLU A 203 13.29 -2.38 15.47
C GLU A 203 13.42 -3.29 16.71
N ALA A 204 14.01 -4.48 16.56
CA ALA A 204 14.34 -5.35 17.69
C ALA A 204 15.47 -4.71 18.51
N VAL A 205 15.35 -4.71 19.83
CA VAL A 205 16.34 -4.15 20.77
C VAL A 205 17.06 -5.27 21.50
#